data_0be5f1d8db524424df4d9aa7673724c1
#
_entry.id   0be5f1d8db524424df4d9aa7673724c1
#
_cell.length_a   1.000
_cell.length_b   1.000
_cell.length_c   1.000
_cell.angle_alpha   90.00
_cell.angle_beta   90.00
_cell.angle_gamma   90.00
#
_symmetry.space_group_name_H-M   'P 1'
#
loop_
_entity.id
_entity.type
_entity.pdbx_description
1 polymer ?
#
loop_
_entity_poly.entity_id
_entity_poly.type
_entity_poly.pdbx_seq_one_letter_code
_entity_poly.pdbx_strand_id
1 'polypeptide(L)'
;MRPCLVIMVLLLLTPCQSRQANPPAFEGGEQLHFKAEWRLVRAGDVTLGLKNEGDGREARLQLRSTGLVSMLFPLDDLYLAQLNDDLCAVSTMLTAKEGSRSRETKVTFDSERGKASYLEHDLKKNTTVASLEIDVPPCVHDVVGGLYFLRTMDIPVGKSAEVAVSDGKKSVMARVEAQQRETIRTPAGRFPTVRYEAFLFNNVLFRRSGVLHFWLTDDERRLPVQIKARLKFYIGTVTLQLEKIE
;
A
#
# COMPACT_ATOMS: atom_id res chain seq x y z
N MET A 1 8.74 -65.21 32.34
CA MET A 1 8.30 -64.43 31.16
C MET A 1 7.72 -63.12 31.66
N ARG A 2 8.47 -62.00 31.48
CA ARG A 2 8.01 -60.65 31.87
C ARG A 2 7.67 -59.88 30.59
N PRO A 3 6.50 -59.26 30.44
CA PRO A 3 6.23 -58.41 29.31
C PRO A 3 6.84 -57.02 29.51
N CYS A 4 7.60 -56.55 28.55
CA CYS A 4 8.12 -55.19 28.43
C CYS A 4 7.01 -54.26 27.94
N LEU A 5 6.64 -53.29 28.78
CA LEU A 5 5.67 -52.23 28.46
C LEU A 5 6.41 -51.12 27.75
N VAL A 6 6.19 -50.96 26.43
CA VAL A 6 6.71 -49.85 25.62
C VAL A 6 5.75 -48.70 25.74
N ILE A 7 6.14 -47.67 26.49
CA ILE A 7 5.41 -46.39 26.56
C ILE A 7 5.84 -45.53 25.36
N MET A 8 4.91 -45.40 24.41
CA MET A 8 5.05 -44.53 23.25
C MET A 8 4.66 -43.11 23.67
N VAL A 9 5.67 -42.25 23.88
CA VAL A 9 5.44 -40.81 24.15
C VAL A 9 5.15 -40.10 22.83
N LEU A 10 3.89 -39.75 22.59
CA LEU A 10 3.47 -38.90 21.47
C LEU A 10 3.86 -37.45 21.81
N LEU A 11 4.93 -36.95 21.24
CA LEU A 11 5.29 -35.52 21.25
C LEU A 11 4.33 -34.77 20.30
N LEU A 12 3.35 -34.09 20.87
CA LEU A 12 2.50 -33.15 20.18
C LEU A 12 3.35 -31.88 19.87
N LEU A 13 3.88 -31.80 18.67
CA LEU A 13 4.46 -30.58 18.13
C LEU A 13 3.32 -29.60 17.81
N THR A 14 3.00 -28.71 18.75
CA THR A 14 2.17 -27.55 18.48
C THR A 14 2.95 -26.60 17.59
N PRO A 15 2.43 -26.18 16.40
CA PRO A 15 3.07 -25.15 15.62
C PRO A 15 3.00 -23.84 16.41
N CYS A 16 4.16 -23.34 16.82
CA CYS A 16 4.29 -22.01 17.37
C CYS A 16 4.01 -21.03 16.22
N GLN A 17 2.76 -20.55 16.12
CA GLN A 17 2.42 -19.40 15.28
C GLN A 17 3.11 -18.19 15.89
N SER A 18 4.23 -17.80 15.33
CA SER A 18 4.87 -16.53 15.66
C SER A 18 3.92 -15.41 15.26
N ARG A 19 3.26 -14.83 16.25
CA ARG A 19 2.52 -13.58 16.10
C ARG A 19 3.54 -12.55 15.63
N GLN A 20 3.45 -12.11 14.37
CA GLN A 20 4.29 -11.02 13.86
C GLN A 20 4.04 -9.80 14.74
N ALA A 21 5.03 -9.42 15.54
CA ALA A 21 4.94 -8.19 16.29
C ALA A 21 4.90 -7.03 15.31
N ASN A 22 3.87 -6.18 15.42
CA ASN A 22 3.82 -4.94 14.66
C ASN A 22 5.10 -4.13 14.93
N PRO A 23 5.77 -3.58 13.91
CA PRO A 23 6.92 -2.73 14.14
C PRO A 23 6.55 -1.57 15.05
N PRO A 24 7.42 -1.15 15.99
CA PRO A 24 7.18 -0.03 16.91
C PRO A 24 6.74 1.27 16.20
N ALA A 25 7.06 1.42 14.93
CA ALA A 25 6.73 2.57 14.09
C ALA A 25 5.21 2.87 13.97
N PHE A 26 4.33 1.91 14.28
CA PHE A 26 2.88 2.12 14.15
C PHE A 26 2.17 2.40 15.47
N GLU A 27 2.85 2.34 16.61
CA GLU A 27 2.21 2.49 17.92
C GLU A 27 1.66 3.90 18.18
N GLY A 28 2.28 4.93 17.63
CA GLY A 28 1.87 6.33 17.83
C GLY A 28 1.21 6.98 16.62
N GLY A 29 1.08 6.25 15.51
CA GLY A 29 0.75 6.84 14.23
C GLY A 29 1.96 7.51 13.56
N GLU A 30 1.81 7.88 12.29
CA GLU A 30 2.81 8.64 11.54
C GLU A 30 2.17 9.46 10.44
N GLN A 31 2.85 10.55 10.06
CA GLN A 31 2.52 11.33 8.88
C GLN A 31 3.77 11.65 8.09
N LEU A 32 3.81 11.21 6.85
CA LEU A 32 4.93 11.35 5.92
C LEU A 32 4.55 12.33 4.81
N HIS A 33 5.35 13.36 4.63
CA HIS A 33 5.15 14.36 3.59
C HIS A 33 6.17 14.14 2.48
N PHE A 34 5.67 14.05 1.25
CA PHE A 34 6.49 13.86 0.07
C PHE A 34 6.28 15.02 -0.90
N LYS A 35 7.36 15.47 -1.53
CA LYS A 35 7.26 16.21 -2.77
C LYS A 35 7.09 15.24 -3.94
N ALA A 36 6.15 15.52 -4.82
CA ALA A 36 5.98 14.80 -6.07
C ALA A 36 6.71 15.51 -7.20
N GLU A 37 7.51 14.78 -7.96
CA GLU A 37 8.19 15.25 -9.16
C GLU A 37 7.69 14.48 -10.37
N TRP A 38 7.36 15.21 -11.44
CA TRP A 38 7.02 14.66 -12.73
C TRP A 38 8.05 15.16 -13.76
N ARG A 39 8.79 14.23 -14.36
CA ARG A 39 9.87 14.57 -15.31
C ARG A 39 10.85 15.60 -14.75
N LEU A 40 11.22 15.46 -13.47
CA LEU A 40 12.13 16.35 -12.73
C LEU A 40 11.57 17.75 -12.39
N VAL A 41 10.32 18.03 -12.68
CA VAL A 41 9.64 19.25 -12.26
C VAL A 41 8.78 18.95 -11.05
N ARG A 42 8.77 19.85 -10.02
CA ARG A 42 7.83 19.72 -8.89
C ARG A 42 6.39 19.75 -9.42
N ALA A 43 5.66 18.68 -9.16
CA ALA A 43 4.32 18.48 -9.68
C ALA A 43 3.24 18.56 -8.59
N GLY A 44 3.62 18.35 -7.34
CA GLY A 44 2.65 18.33 -6.25
C GLY A 44 3.23 17.92 -4.92
N ASP A 45 2.33 17.81 -3.96
CA ASP A 45 2.58 17.35 -2.60
C ASP A 45 1.74 16.10 -2.32
N VAL A 46 2.33 15.16 -1.61
CA VAL A 46 1.68 13.92 -1.19
C VAL A 46 1.86 13.76 0.32
N THR A 47 0.77 13.50 1.03
CA THR A 47 0.81 13.15 2.44
C THR A 47 0.31 11.73 2.61
N LEU A 48 1.12 10.88 3.23
CA LEU A 48 0.80 9.52 3.61
C LEU A 48 0.79 9.43 5.12
N GLY A 49 -0.30 8.97 5.73
CA GLY A 49 -0.43 8.82 7.17
C GLY A 49 -1.05 7.49 7.56
N LEU A 50 -0.74 7.08 8.79
CA LEU A 50 -1.39 5.96 9.47
C LEU A 50 -1.67 6.40 10.91
N LYS A 51 -2.89 6.21 11.37
CA LYS A 51 -3.28 6.48 12.77
C LYS A 51 -4.10 5.32 13.33
N ASN A 52 -4.11 5.17 14.64
CA ASN A 52 -5.04 4.28 15.30
C ASN A 52 -6.46 4.88 15.24
N GLU A 53 -7.47 4.07 14.92
CA GLU A 53 -8.86 4.49 14.79
C GLU A 53 -9.78 3.37 15.30
N GLY A 54 -10.41 3.56 16.46
CA GLY A 54 -11.21 2.52 17.09
C GLY A 54 -10.40 1.25 17.36
N ASP A 55 -10.95 0.11 16.92
CA ASP A 55 -10.31 -1.22 17.05
C ASP A 55 -9.42 -1.56 15.85
N GLY A 56 -8.96 -0.56 15.09
CA GLY A 56 -8.14 -0.76 13.90
C GLY A 56 -7.30 0.47 13.58
N ARG A 57 -7.02 0.67 12.29
CA ARG A 57 -6.20 1.79 11.81
C ARG A 57 -6.84 2.47 10.60
N GLU A 58 -6.63 3.78 10.49
CA GLU A 58 -6.91 4.52 9.27
C GLU A 58 -5.61 4.87 8.57
N ALA A 59 -5.46 4.38 7.33
CA ALA A 59 -4.43 4.85 6.42
C ALA A 59 -5.01 5.98 5.55
N ARG A 60 -4.26 7.08 5.42
CA ARG A 60 -4.64 8.26 4.64
C ARG A 60 -3.60 8.58 3.60
N LEU A 61 -4.03 8.77 2.35
CA LEU A 61 -3.18 9.26 1.29
C LEU A 61 -3.86 10.47 0.65
N GLN A 62 -3.19 11.63 0.67
CA GLN A 62 -3.65 12.83 0.00
C GLN A 62 -2.66 13.26 -1.07
N LEU A 63 -3.15 13.52 -2.27
CA LEU A 63 -2.36 13.98 -3.40
C LEU A 63 -2.90 15.33 -3.88
N ARG A 64 -2.01 16.32 -4.00
CA ARG A 64 -2.35 17.64 -4.54
C ARG A 64 -1.32 18.07 -5.58
N SER A 65 -1.79 18.45 -6.77
CA SER A 65 -0.93 19.09 -7.73
C SER A 65 -0.61 20.53 -7.33
N THR A 66 0.59 21.00 -7.64
CA THR A 66 1.04 22.37 -7.32
C THR A 66 1.75 23.03 -8.52
N GLY A 67 1.93 24.34 -8.45
CA GLY A 67 2.68 25.11 -9.45
C GLY A 67 2.08 25.02 -10.85
N LEU A 68 2.93 24.97 -11.87
CA LEU A 68 2.52 24.89 -13.26
C LEU A 68 1.69 23.63 -13.58
N VAL A 69 1.97 22.53 -12.89
CA VAL A 69 1.23 21.27 -13.11
C VAL A 69 -0.21 21.42 -12.67
N SER A 70 -0.50 22.14 -11.58
CA SER A 70 -1.88 22.37 -11.12
C SER A 70 -2.69 23.24 -12.08
N MET A 71 -2.05 24.09 -12.86
CA MET A 71 -2.73 24.89 -13.90
C MET A 71 -3.14 24.02 -15.10
N LEU A 72 -2.37 22.99 -15.43
CA LEU A 72 -2.65 22.10 -16.55
C LEU A 72 -3.48 20.89 -16.15
N PHE A 73 -3.21 20.35 -14.97
CA PHE A 73 -3.84 19.15 -14.41
C PHE A 73 -4.12 19.36 -12.92
N PRO A 74 -5.17 20.14 -12.57
CA PRO A 74 -5.55 20.27 -11.16
C PRO A 74 -5.97 18.91 -10.62
N LEU A 75 -5.33 18.51 -9.52
CA LEU A 75 -5.55 17.24 -8.82
C LEU A 75 -5.60 17.49 -7.32
N ASP A 76 -6.67 17.04 -6.68
CA ASP A 76 -6.85 17.03 -5.22
C ASP A 76 -7.61 15.75 -4.85
N ASP A 77 -6.85 14.70 -4.58
CA ASP A 77 -7.37 13.38 -4.28
C ASP A 77 -7.14 13.04 -2.82
N LEU A 78 -8.18 12.54 -2.17
CA LEU A 78 -8.13 12.02 -0.81
C LEU A 78 -8.55 10.56 -0.82
N TYR A 79 -7.63 9.70 -0.40
CA TYR A 79 -7.86 8.28 -0.17
C TYR A 79 -7.80 7.97 1.32
N LEU A 80 -8.80 7.29 1.83
CA LEU A 80 -8.89 6.79 3.19
C LEU A 80 -9.08 5.27 3.15
N ALA A 81 -8.36 4.53 3.96
CA ALA A 81 -8.53 3.10 4.12
C ALA A 81 -8.67 2.76 5.61
N GLN A 82 -9.77 2.09 5.96
CA GLN A 82 -9.95 1.47 7.27
C GLN A 82 -9.34 0.08 7.23
N LEU A 83 -8.44 -0.19 8.15
CA LEU A 83 -7.68 -1.43 8.26
C LEU A 83 -7.93 -2.05 9.63
N ASN A 84 -7.95 -3.37 9.71
CA ASN A 84 -7.92 -4.06 10.99
C ASN A 84 -6.49 -4.10 11.58
N ASP A 85 -6.31 -4.75 12.72
CA ASP A 85 -5.01 -4.87 13.40
C ASP A 85 -3.94 -5.58 12.56
N ASP A 86 -4.35 -6.50 11.69
CA ASP A 86 -3.47 -7.23 10.76
C ASP A 86 -3.22 -6.45 9.46
N LEU A 87 -3.67 -5.19 9.40
CA LEU A 87 -3.59 -4.31 8.22
C LEU A 87 -4.40 -4.80 7.00
N CYS A 88 -5.32 -5.78 7.20
CA CYS A 88 -6.25 -6.18 6.15
C CYS A 88 -7.28 -5.08 5.92
N ALA A 89 -7.65 -4.83 4.67
CA ALA A 89 -8.62 -3.82 4.31
C ALA A 89 -10.02 -4.18 4.82
N VAL A 90 -10.67 -3.21 5.48
CA VAL A 90 -12.08 -3.25 5.90
C VAL A 90 -12.92 -2.43 4.95
N SER A 91 -12.49 -1.21 4.66
CA SER A 91 -13.13 -0.36 3.66
C SER A 91 -12.16 0.68 3.11
N THR A 92 -12.42 1.17 1.90
CA THR A 92 -11.70 2.30 1.34
C THR A 92 -12.65 3.32 0.76
N MET A 93 -12.25 4.59 0.82
CA MET A 93 -12.93 5.69 0.18
C MET A 93 -11.93 6.58 -0.56
N LEU A 94 -12.12 6.78 -1.84
CA LEU A 94 -11.37 7.73 -2.67
C LEU A 94 -12.30 8.85 -3.12
N THR A 95 -11.99 10.08 -2.73
CA THR A 95 -12.59 11.28 -3.33
C THR A 95 -11.58 11.87 -4.29
N ALA A 96 -11.81 11.71 -5.60
CA ALA A 96 -10.93 12.17 -6.65
C ALA A 96 -11.47 13.43 -7.33
N LYS A 97 -10.63 14.50 -7.35
CA LYS A 97 -10.89 15.74 -8.08
C LYS A 97 -9.77 15.96 -9.09
N GLU A 98 -9.99 15.52 -10.31
CA GLU A 98 -9.02 15.52 -11.39
C GLU A 98 -9.51 16.38 -12.55
N GLY A 99 -9.03 17.60 -12.66
CA GLY A 99 -9.49 18.54 -13.69
C GLY A 99 -11.00 18.79 -13.60
N SER A 100 -11.72 18.41 -14.67
CA SER A 100 -13.18 18.52 -14.71
C SER A 100 -13.92 17.36 -14.04
N ARG A 101 -13.24 16.27 -13.67
CA ARG A 101 -13.84 15.09 -13.04
C ARG A 101 -13.92 15.27 -11.52
N SER A 102 -15.03 14.83 -10.94
CA SER A 102 -15.17 14.71 -9.48
C SER A 102 -15.89 13.40 -9.18
N ARG A 103 -15.19 12.48 -8.53
CA ARG A 103 -15.70 11.13 -8.27
C ARG A 103 -15.46 10.69 -6.84
N GLU A 104 -16.38 9.91 -6.34
CA GLU A 104 -16.22 9.15 -5.10
C GLU A 104 -16.23 7.66 -5.44
N THR A 105 -15.25 6.94 -4.90
CA THR A 105 -15.17 5.47 -4.99
C THR A 105 -15.18 4.92 -3.59
N LYS A 106 -16.08 3.97 -3.31
CA LYS A 106 -16.14 3.22 -2.06
C LYS A 106 -15.93 1.75 -2.34
N VAL A 107 -15.11 1.11 -1.51
CA VAL A 107 -14.95 -0.35 -1.51
C VAL A 107 -15.16 -0.84 -0.07
N THR A 108 -15.97 -1.86 0.10
CA THR A 108 -16.15 -2.56 1.37
C THR A 108 -15.67 -3.99 1.22
N PHE A 109 -14.83 -4.45 2.14
CA PHE A 109 -14.28 -5.79 2.13
C PHE A 109 -14.95 -6.63 3.24
N ASP A 110 -15.62 -7.69 2.84
CA ASP A 110 -16.26 -8.65 3.72
C ASP A 110 -15.37 -9.89 3.81
N SER A 111 -14.56 -9.97 4.85
CA SER A 111 -13.61 -11.06 5.05
C SER A 111 -14.29 -12.40 5.34
N GLU A 112 -15.50 -12.40 5.93
CA GLU A 112 -16.27 -13.62 6.24
C GLU A 112 -16.86 -14.22 4.97
N ARG A 113 -17.38 -13.37 4.07
CA ARG A 113 -17.95 -13.82 2.79
C ARG A 113 -16.87 -13.95 1.69
N GLY A 114 -15.67 -13.46 1.91
CA GLY A 114 -14.62 -13.42 0.90
C GLY A 114 -14.99 -12.54 -0.29
N LYS A 115 -15.65 -11.40 -0.07
CA LYS A 115 -16.17 -10.50 -1.10
C LYS A 115 -15.69 -9.07 -0.91
N ALA A 116 -15.53 -8.36 -2.02
CA ALA A 116 -15.37 -6.91 -2.02
C ALA A 116 -16.44 -6.27 -2.90
N SER A 117 -17.15 -5.29 -2.33
CA SER A 117 -18.19 -4.51 -3.03
C SER A 117 -17.61 -3.15 -3.42
N TYR A 118 -17.59 -2.85 -4.72
CA TYR A 118 -17.10 -1.62 -5.31
C TYR A 118 -18.23 -0.75 -5.81
N LEU A 119 -18.21 0.53 -5.44
CA LEU A 119 -19.16 1.55 -5.93
C LEU A 119 -18.39 2.81 -6.35
N GLU A 120 -18.58 3.26 -7.58
CA GLU A 120 -18.04 4.52 -8.10
C GLU A 120 -19.18 5.45 -8.49
N HIS A 121 -19.16 6.68 -7.98
CA HIS A 121 -20.16 7.71 -8.18
C HIS A 121 -19.55 8.98 -8.80
N ASP A 122 -20.20 9.55 -9.81
CA ASP A 122 -19.84 10.86 -10.37
C ASP A 122 -20.57 11.94 -9.57
N LEU A 123 -19.80 12.71 -8.78
CA LEU A 123 -20.35 13.71 -7.87
C LEU A 123 -20.94 14.93 -8.61
N LYS A 124 -20.50 15.20 -9.84
CA LYS A 124 -21.04 16.32 -10.64
C LYS A 124 -22.35 15.97 -11.32
N LYS A 125 -22.43 14.74 -11.83
CA LYS A 125 -23.62 14.26 -12.53
C LYS A 125 -24.64 13.61 -11.60
N ASN A 126 -24.24 13.35 -10.35
CA ASN A 126 -25.00 12.60 -9.36
C ASN A 126 -25.47 11.24 -9.90
N THR A 127 -24.58 10.48 -10.53
CA THR A 127 -24.86 9.18 -11.16
C THR A 127 -23.86 8.13 -10.75
N THR A 128 -24.32 6.89 -10.60
CA THR A 128 -23.46 5.74 -10.42
C THR A 128 -22.74 5.44 -11.73
N VAL A 129 -21.41 5.36 -11.66
CA VAL A 129 -20.53 5.07 -12.80
C VAL A 129 -20.28 3.56 -12.92
N ALA A 130 -20.05 2.90 -11.78
CA ALA A 130 -19.83 1.48 -11.69
C ALA A 130 -20.25 0.94 -10.33
N SER A 131 -20.81 -0.28 -10.33
CA SER A 131 -21.11 -1.05 -9.13
C SER A 131 -20.82 -2.51 -9.45
N LEU A 132 -20.01 -3.17 -8.64
CA LEU A 132 -19.65 -4.58 -8.84
C LEU A 132 -19.23 -5.24 -7.54
N GLU A 133 -19.27 -6.55 -7.50
CA GLU A 133 -18.74 -7.39 -6.42
C GLU A 133 -17.74 -8.36 -7.00
N ILE A 134 -16.64 -8.60 -6.28
CA ILE A 134 -15.57 -9.54 -6.67
C ILE A 134 -15.23 -10.46 -5.51
N ASP A 135 -14.60 -11.59 -5.82
CA ASP A 135 -14.01 -12.48 -4.83
C ASP A 135 -12.66 -11.93 -4.36
N VAL A 136 -12.43 -11.97 -3.04
CA VAL A 136 -11.17 -11.58 -2.40
C VAL A 136 -10.80 -12.61 -1.33
N PRO A 137 -9.50 -12.80 -1.05
CA PRO A 137 -9.08 -13.62 0.09
C PRO A 137 -9.51 -12.96 1.43
N PRO A 138 -9.62 -13.75 2.52
CA PRO A 138 -10.09 -13.25 3.83
C PRO A 138 -9.30 -12.07 4.37
N CYS A 139 -7.98 -12.05 4.16
CA CYS A 139 -7.13 -10.91 4.44
C CYS A 139 -6.54 -10.39 3.13
N VAL A 140 -7.19 -9.42 2.54
CA VAL A 140 -6.69 -8.67 1.38
C VAL A 140 -6.31 -7.28 1.82
N HIS A 141 -5.26 -6.71 1.26
CA HIS A 141 -4.87 -5.33 1.51
C HIS A 141 -5.34 -4.45 0.35
N ASP A 142 -5.73 -3.21 0.65
CA ASP A 142 -5.76 -2.18 -0.36
C ASP A 142 -4.32 -1.75 -0.73
N VAL A 143 -4.16 -0.92 -1.74
CA VAL A 143 -2.83 -0.54 -2.24
C VAL A 143 -2.00 0.21 -1.18
N VAL A 144 -2.63 1.04 -0.35
CA VAL A 144 -1.96 1.81 0.71
C VAL A 144 -1.70 0.91 1.92
N GLY A 145 -2.70 0.14 2.35
CA GLY A 145 -2.56 -0.87 3.40
C GLY A 145 -1.49 -1.92 3.08
N GLY A 146 -1.40 -2.32 1.80
CA GLY A 146 -0.36 -3.23 1.31
C GLY A 146 1.06 -2.68 1.46
N LEU A 147 1.26 -1.36 1.30
CA LEU A 147 2.55 -0.72 1.59
C LEU A 147 2.88 -0.78 3.09
N TYR A 148 1.91 -0.53 3.97
CA TYR A 148 2.10 -0.65 5.42
C TYR A 148 2.35 -2.10 5.83
N PHE A 149 1.58 -3.05 5.30
CA PHE A 149 1.80 -4.47 5.55
C PHE A 149 3.20 -4.93 5.13
N LEU A 150 3.66 -4.47 3.98
CA LEU A 150 5.00 -4.80 3.49
C LEU A 150 6.12 -4.31 4.44
N ARG A 151 5.93 -3.20 5.14
CA ARG A 151 6.88 -2.69 6.15
C ARG A 151 6.98 -3.59 7.38
N THR A 152 6.03 -4.49 7.61
CA THR A 152 6.10 -5.50 8.67
C THR A 152 6.90 -6.74 8.27
N MET A 153 7.18 -6.90 6.97
CA MET A 153 7.86 -8.07 6.43
C MET A 153 9.37 -7.87 6.38
N ASP A 154 10.12 -8.91 6.69
CA ASP A 154 11.56 -8.96 6.42
C ASP A 154 11.81 -9.76 5.13
N ILE A 155 12.08 -9.05 4.03
CA ILE A 155 12.36 -9.66 2.73
C ILE A 155 13.85 -9.47 2.44
N PRO A 156 14.67 -10.52 2.53
CA PRO A 156 16.09 -10.44 2.23
C PRO A 156 16.35 -10.01 0.79
N VAL A 157 17.41 -9.23 0.56
CA VAL A 157 17.82 -8.81 -0.79
C VAL A 157 17.99 -10.03 -1.70
N GLY A 158 17.43 -9.96 -2.91
CA GLY A 158 17.37 -11.04 -3.89
C GLY A 158 16.24 -12.04 -3.66
N LYS A 159 15.37 -11.79 -2.67
CA LYS A 159 14.15 -12.58 -2.40
C LYS A 159 12.90 -11.78 -2.71
N SER A 160 11.79 -12.49 -2.82
CA SER A 160 10.47 -11.90 -3.06
C SER A 160 9.45 -12.47 -2.08
N ALA A 161 8.40 -11.68 -1.85
CA ALA A 161 7.19 -12.09 -1.15
C ALA A 161 5.97 -11.81 -2.02
N GLU A 162 4.86 -12.43 -1.69
CA GLU A 162 3.56 -12.18 -2.32
C GLU A 162 2.62 -11.54 -1.29
N VAL A 163 1.89 -10.53 -1.73
CA VAL A 163 0.92 -9.78 -0.92
C VAL A 163 -0.41 -9.79 -1.65
N ALA A 164 -1.47 -10.21 -0.98
CA ALA A 164 -2.82 -10.13 -1.53
C ALA A 164 -3.28 -8.68 -1.58
N VAL A 165 -3.49 -8.13 -2.78
CA VAL A 165 -3.87 -6.71 -2.96
C VAL A 165 -5.11 -6.61 -3.84
N SER A 166 -6.00 -5.68 -3.49
CA SER A 166 -7.19 -5.37 -4.28
C SER A 166 -7.42 -3.86 -4.41
N ASP A 167 -7.91 -3.43 -5.58
CA ASP A 167 -8.44 -2.07 -5.82
C ASP A 167 -9.98 -2.04 -5.79
N GLY A 168 -10.62 -3.15 -5.39
CA GLY A 168 -12.06 -3.36 -5.38
C GLY A 168 -12.66 -3.80 -6.72
N LYS A 169 -11.91 -3.67 -7.82
CA LYS A 169 -12.32 -4.18 -9.15
C LYS A 169 -11.59 -5.48 -9.50
N LYS A 170 -10.45 -5.69 -8.88
CA LYS A 170 -9.61 -6.87 -9.09
C LYS A 170 -8.85 -7.18 -7.80
N SER A 171 -8.64 -8.47 -7.54
CA SER A 171 -7.79 -8.97 -6.48
C SER A 171 -6.67 -9.81 -7.07
N VAL A 172 -5.44 -9.63 -6.57
CA VAL A 172 -4.25 -10.33 -7.08
C VAL A 172 -3.27 -10.64 -5.96
N MET A 173 -2.48 -11.69 -6.14
CA MET A 173 -1.25 -11.89 -5.38
C MET A 173 -0.15 -11.06 -6.03
N ALA A 174 0.17 -9.93 -5.44
CA ALA A 174 1.19 -9.01 -5.95
C ALA A 174 2.56 -9.46 -5.47
N ARG A 175 3.46 -9.80 -6.41
CA ARG A 175 4.85 -10.08 -6.08
C ARG A 175 5.57 -8.77 -5.75
N VAL A 176 6.36 -8.80 -4.68
CA VAL A 176 7.28 -7.74 -4.28
C VAL A 176 8.67 -8.33 -4.12
N GLU A 177 9.67 -7.72 -4.74
CA GLU A 177 11.05 -8.20 -4.74
C GLU A 177 11.99 -7.17 -4.10
N ALA A 178 12.76 -7.59 -3.09
CA ALA A 178 13.85 -6.81 -2.53
C ALA A 178 15.08 -6.94 -3.45
N GLN A 179 15.49 -5.83 -4.09
CA GLN A 179 16.47 -5.86 -5.17
C GLN A 179 17.88 -5.60 -4.68
N GLN A 180 18.11 -4.48 -3.99
CA GLN A 180 19.46 -4.09 -3.54
C GLN A 180 19.40 -3.09 -2.39
N ARG A 181 20.52 -3.00 -1.63
CA ARG A 181 20.77 -1.94 -0.68
C ARG A 181 21.45 -0.77 -1.36
N GLU A 182 20.97 0.43 -1.08
CA GLU A 182 21.57 1.67 -1.57
C GLU A 182 21.22 2.84 -0.66
N THR A 183 21.96 3.94 -0.77
CA THR A 183 21.67 5.14 0.02
C THR A 183 20.91 6.14 -0.82
N ILE A 184 19.71 6.53 -0.38
CA ILE A 184 18.88 7.55 -1.02
C ILE A 184 19.03 8.88 -0.28
N ARG A 185 19.13 9.95 -1.07
CA ARG A 185 19.08 11.34 -0.57
C ARG A 185 17.75 11.95 -0.96
N THR A 186 17.02 12.46 0.03
CA THR A 186 15.76 13.19 -0.11
C THR A 186 15.85 14.53 0.60
N PRO A 187 14.88 15.45 0.47
CA PRO A 187 14.84 16.66 1.28
C PRO A 187 14.85 16.42 2.79
N ALA A 188 14.24 15.31 3.25
CA ALA A 188 14.23 14.92 4.68
C ALA A 188 15.60 14.42 5.18
N GLY A 189 16.56 14.11 4.30
CA GLY A 189 17.87 13.64 4.69
C GLY A 189 18.46 12.56 3.80
N ARG A 190 19.41 11.82 4.37
CA ARG A 190 20.11 10.73 3.72
C ARG A 190 19.83 9.42 4.47
N PHE A 191 19.36 8.41 3.75
CA PHE A 191 18.86 7.17 4.32
C PHE A 191 19.51 5.95 3.67
N PRO A 192 20.12 5.04 4.45
CA PRO A 192 20.36 3.67 4.01
C PRO A 192 19.01 3.02 3.72
N THR A 193 18.89 2.35 2.59
CA THR A 193 17.60 1.80 2.14
C THR A 193 17.76 0.45 1.46
N VAL A 194 16.68 -0.31 1.43
CA VAL A 194 16.46 -1.41 0.50
C VAL A 194 15.49 -0.95 -0.59
N ARG A 195 15.87 -1.15 -1.85
CA ARG A 195 14.98 -0.92 -2.99
C ARG A 195 14.12 -2.15 -3.24
N TYR A 196 12.83 -1.90 -3.41
CA TYR A 196 11.84 -2.92 -3.77
C TYR A 196 11.22 -2.61 -5.12
N GLU A 197 10.84 -3.67 -5.86
CA GLU A 197 9.97 -3.58 -7.02
C GLU A 197 8.65 -4.28 -6.72
N ALA A 198 7.53 -3.58 -6.91
CA ALA A 198 6.20 -4.15 -6.80
C ALA A 198 5.59 -4.38 -8.19
N PHE A 199 5.19 -5.61 -8.45
CA PHE A 199 4.64 -6.04 -9.75
C PHE A 199 3.12 -5.85 -9.78
N LEU A 200 2.67 -4.58 -9.83
CA LEU A 200 1.26 -4.19 -9.86
C LEU A 200 0.77 -3.78 -11.26
N PHE A 201 1.68 -3.39 -12.14
CA PHE A 201 1.40 -2.95 -13.51
C PHE A 201 1.37 -4.12 -14.50
N ASN A 202 1.26 -3.81 -15.80
CA ASN A 202 1.30 -4.77 -16.90
C ASN A 202 0.17 -5.82 -16.83
N ASN A 203 -1.06 -5.36 -16.55
CA ASN A 203 -2.27 -6.17 -16.35
C ASN A 203 -2.29 -7.05 -15.08
N VAL A 204 -1.36 -6.89 -14.15
CA VAL A 204 -1.46 -7.54 -12.83
C VAL A 204 -2.64 -6.93 -12.08
N LEU A 205 -2.48 -5.83 -11.36
CA LEU A 205 -3.59 -5.07 -10.78
C LEU A 205 -4.01 -3.93 -11.75
N PHE A 206 -3.06 -3.14 -12.21
CA PHE A 206 -3.28 -2.05 -13.15
C PHE A 206 -2.98 -2.46 -14.59
N ARG A 207 -3.87 -2.10 -15.51
CA ARG A 207 -3.72 -2.41 -16.95
C ARG A 207 -2.53 -1.70 -17.60
N ARG A 208 -2.16 -0.53 -17.09
CA ARG A 208 -1.07 0.27 -17.66
C ARG A 208 0.26 -0.46 -17.58
N SER A 209 1.08 -0.33 -18.61
CA SER A 209 2.46 -0.80 -18.57
C SER A 209 3.29 0.16 -17.73
N GLY A 210 4.04 -0.39 -16.78
CA GLY A 210 4.86 0.40 -15.88
C GLY A 210 5.70 -0.46 -14.94
N VAL A 211 6.51 0.22 -14.16
CA VAL A 211 7.33 -0.36 -13.09
C VAL A 211 7.17 0.54 -11.86
N LEU A 212 6.95 -0.09 -10.71
CA LEU A 212 6.87 0.59 -9.43
C LEU A 212 8.05 0.17 -8.56
N HIS A 213 8.91 1.13 -8.25
CA HIS A 213 9.94 0.95 -7.24
C HIS A 213 9.62 1.81 -6.02
N PHE A 214 10.01 1.32 -4.86
CA PHE A 214 10.00 2.10 -3.63
C PHE A 214 11.21 1.73 -2.77
N TRP A 215 11.63 2.68 -1.95
CA TRP A 215 12.78 2.56 -1.07
C TRP A 215 12.31 2.68 0.36
N LEU A 216 12.50 1.61 1.12
CA LEU A 216 12.27 1.58 2.56
C LEU A 216 13.61 1.73 3.27
N THR A 217 13.64 2.45 4.40
CA THR A 217 14.83 2.51 5.24
C THR A 217 15.25 1.11 5.70
N ASP A 218 16.57 0.87 5.72
CA ASP A 218 17.16 -0.41 6.16
C ASP A 218 17.31 -0.42 7.70
N ASP A 219 16.19 -0.18 8.38
CA ASP A 219 16.03 -0.16 9.83
C ASP A 219 14.67 -0.77 10.21
N GLU A 220 14.37 -0.86 11.50
CA GLU A 220 13.13 -1.44 12.01
C GLU A 220 11.87 -0.66 11.58
N ARG A 221 11.99 0.65 11.33
CA ARG A 221 10.87 1.49 10.92
C ARG A 221 10.45 1.24 9.47
N ARG A 222 11.36 0.82 8.60
CA ARG A 222 11.13 0.60 7.16
C ARG A 222 10.32 1.73 6.52
N LEU A 223 10.73 2.98 6.77
CA LEU A 223 10.03 4.16 6.26
C LEU A 223 10.14 4.26 4.75
N PRO A 224 9.05 4.49 4.01
CA PRO A 224 9.13 4.80 2.60
C PRO A 224 9.72 6.20 2.41
N VAL A 225 10.95 6.27 1.90
CA VAL A 225 11.65 7.55 1.68
C VAL A 225 11.61 7.99 0.21
N GLN A 226 11.38 7.06 -0.70
CA GLN A 226 11.17 7.36 -2.12
C GLN A 226 10.23 6.33 -2.73
N ILE A 227 9.32 6.80 -3.60
CA ILE A 227 8.44 5.96 -4.43
C ILE A 227 8.57 6.45 -5.86
N LYS A 228 8.81 5.55 -6.82
CA LYS A 228 9.02 5.89 -8.22
C LYS A 228 8.17 5.01 -9.12
N ALA A 229 7.19 5.62 -9.77
CA ALA A 229 6.38 4.99 -10.80
C ALA A 229 6.88 5.41 -12.18
N ARG A 230 7.39 4.45 -12.96
CA ARG A 230 7.75 4.66 -14.37
C ARG A 230 6.63 4.07 -15.21
N LEU A 231 5.83 4.93 -15.83
CA LEU A 231 4.72 4.56 -16.67
C LEU A 231 5.09 4.72 -18.14
N LYS A 232 4.69 3.80 -18.99
CA LYS A 232 4.91 3.88 -20.44
C LYS A 232 4.06 5.01 -21.04
N PHE A 233 4.51 5.50 -22.19
CA PHE A 233 3.91 6.59 -22.96
C PHE A 233 3.92 7.95 -22.24
N TYR A 234 2.97 8.82 -22.54
CA TYR A 234 2.98 10.27 -22.25
C TYR A 234 3.18 10.66 -20.79
N ILE A 235 2.88 9.79 -19.82
CA ILE A 235 3.01 10.09 -18.39
C ILE A 235 4.49 10.14 -17.98
N GLY A 236 5.28 9.13 -18.35
CA GLY A 236 6.71 9.07 -18.00
C GLY A 236 6.90 8.66 -16.53
N THR A 237 7.87 9.32 -15.86
CA THR A 237 8.24 8.99 -14.48
C THR A 237 7.65 10.01 -13.51
N VAL A 238 7.00 9.49 -12.45
CA VAL A 238 6.61 10.23 -11.26
C VAL A 238 7.46 9.72 -10.10
N THR A 239 8.07 10.63 -9.35
CA THR A 239 8.89 10.32 -8.19
C THR A 239 8.35 11.08 -6.97
N LEU A 240 8.07 10.35 -5.89
CA LEU A 240 7.79 10.91 -4.57
C LEU A 240 9.07 10.83 -3.75
N GLN A 241 9.48 11.94 -3.14
CA GLN A 241 10.66 12.00 -2.26
C GLN A 241 10.23 12.52 -0.90
N LEU A 242 10.61 11.82 0.16
CA LEU A 242 10.29 12.21 1.52
C LEU A 242 10.87 13.59 1.83
N GLU A 243 10.02 14.50 2.32
CA GLU A 243 10.37 15.89 2.66
C GLU A 243 10.33 16.12 4.17
N LYS A 244 9.37 15.48 4.88
CA LYS A 244 9.18 15.64 6.33
C LYS A 244 8.50 14.41 6.93
N ILE A 245 8.81 14.14 8.20
CA ILE A 245 8.19 13.11 9.05
C ILE A 245 7.56 13.81 10.27
N GLU A 246 6.31 13.50 10.59
CA GLU A 246 5.57 13.96 11.79
C GLU A 246 5.04 12.78 12.58
#